data_f1514d2c9563a2aee975a200f9f60abd
#
_entry.id   f1514d2c9563a2aee975a200f9f60abd
#
_cell.length_a   1.000
_cell.length_b   1.000
_cell.length_c   1.000
_cell.angle_alpha   90.00
_cell.angle_beta   90.00
_cell.angle_gamma   90.00
#
_symmetry.space_group_name_H-M   'P 1'
#
loop_
_entity.id
_entity.type
_entity.pdbx_description
1 polymer ?
#
loop_
_entity_poly.entity_id
_entity_poly.type
_entity_poly.pdbx_seq_one_letter_code
_entity_poly.pdbx_strand_id
1 'polypeptide(L)'
;MKTFLIELDNRPDGITNQSINSYSTPAITLAQFYQRCAVATTSTQFVSVFLMVIDEQGGVIERKFIVTQYTPPEPEGEPEPEVESGEGE
;
A
#
# COMPACT_ATOMS: atom_id res chain seq x y z
N MET A 1 6.98 -20.53 -16.16
CA MET A 1 5.70 -20.53 -15.42
C MET A 1 5.25 -19.08 -15.27
N LYS A 2 4.01 -18.83 -15.68
CA LYS A 2 3.45 -17.49 -15.55
C LYS A 2 3.09 -17.20 -14.09
N THR A 3 3.39 -16.00 -13.64
CA THR A 3 3.01 -15.55 -12.31
C THR A 3 2.34 -14.19 -12.41
N PHE A 4 1.61 -13.84 -11.37
CA PHE A 4 0.81 -12.63 -11.34
C PHE A 4 1.18 -11.79 -10.14
N LEU A 5 1.29 -10.49 -10.37
CA LEU A 5 1.48 -9.52 -9.30
C LEU A 5 0.17 -8.79 -9.09
N ILE A 6 -0.37 -8.90 -7.89
CA ILE A 6 -1.60 -8.25 -7.50
C ILE A 6 -1.27 -7.13 -6.53
N GLU A 7 -1.79 -5.94 -6.81
CA GLU A 7 -1.55 -4.79 -5.95
C GLU A 7 -2.87 -4.15 -5.60
N LEU A 8 -3.10 -3.93 -4.31
CA LEU A 8 -4.29 -3.27 -3.79
C LEU A 8 -3.84 -2.00 -3.08
N ASP A 9 -4.18 -0.86 -3.66
CA ASP A 9 -3.81 0.45 -3.12
C ASP A 9 -5.01 1.01 -2.39
N ASN A 10 -4.91 1.16 -1.08
CA ASN A 10 -6.03 1.64 -0.26
C ASN A 10 -5.96 3.15 -0.16
N ARG A 11 -6.96 3.81 -0.72
CA ARG A 11 -7.05 5.26 -0.76
C ARG A 11 -7.59 5.80 0.55
N PRO A 12 -7.28 7.07 0.85
CA PRO A 12 -7.82 7.69 2.08
C PRO A 12 -9.34 7.79 2.09
N ASP A 13 -9.99 7.78 0.92
CA ASP A 13 -11.45 7.87 0.84
C ASP A 13 -12.13 6.51 1.03
N GLY A 14 -11.37 5.46 1.30
CA GLY A 14 -11.92 4.14 1.54
C GLY A 14 -12.04 3.29 0.28
N ILE A 15 -11.67 3.82 -0.87
CA ILE A 15 -11.73 3.08 -2.13
C ILE A 15 -10.39 2.37 -2.33
N THR A 16 -10.45 1.14 -2.80
CA THR A 16 -9.24 0.37 -3.10
C THR A 16 -9.06 0.29 -4.61
N ASN A 17 -7.90 0.73 -5.08
CA ASN A 17 -7.51 0.53 -6.47
C ASN A 17 -6.83 -0.82 -6.59
N GLN A 18 -7.23 -1.59 -7.60
CA GLN A 18 -6.69 -2.92 -7.80
C GLN A 18 -6.01 -3.00 -9.15
N SER A 19 -4.85 -3.61 -9.19
CA SER A 19 -4.17 -3.91 -10.45
C SER A 19 -3.63 -5.33 -10.40
N ILE A 20 -3.64 -5.99 -11.56
CA ILE A 20 -3.12 -7.34 -11.72
C ILE A 20 -2.28 -7.33 -12.98
N ASN A 21 -1.03 -7.71 -12.85
CA ASN A 21 -0.10 -7.81 -13.97
C ASN A 21 0.49 -9.20 -14.01
N SER A 22 0.64 -9.74 -15.22
CA SER A 22 1.22 -11.07 -15.38
C SER A 22 2.57 -10.97 -16.06
N TYR A 23 3.46 -11.88 -15.67
CA TYR A 23 4.83 -11.92 -16.20
C TYR A 23 5.17 -13.37 -16.51
N SER A 24 6.14 -13.57 -17.39
CA SER A 24 6.44 -14.89 -17.92
C SER A 24 7.25 -15.76 -16.94
N THR A 25 7.94 -15.16 -15.99
CA THR A 25 8.75 -15.90 -15.03
C THR A 25 8.59 -15.36 -13.63
N PRO A 26 8.76 -16.22 -12.62
CA PRO A 26 8.70 -15.75 -11.24
C PRO A 26 9.76 -14.70 -10.91
N ALA A 27 10.94 -14.83 -11.52
CA ALA A 27 12.02 -13.88 -11.24
C ALA A 27 11.63 -12.46 -11.62
N ILE A 28 11.01 -12.30 -12.79
CA ILE A 28 10.58 -10.98 -13.25
C ILE A 28 9.48 -10.44 -12.33
N THR A 29 8.52 -11.29 -11.98
CA THR A 29 7.42 -10.88 -11.12
C THR A 29 7.93 -10.44 -9.75
N LEU A 30 8.87 -11.17 -9.17
CA LEU A 30 9.41 -10.82 -7.87
C LEU A 30 10.20 -9.52 -7.94
N ALA A 31 10.92 -9.28 -9.03
CA ALA A 31 11.62 -8.00 -9.20
C ALA A 31 10.64 -6.84 -9.20
N GLN A 32 9.52 -6.99 -9.91
CA GLN A 32 8.48 -5.98 -9.93
C GLN A 32 7.82 -5.84 -8.56
N PHE A 33 7.62 -6.95 -7.87
CA PHE A 33 7.04 -6.94 -6.53
C PHE A 33 7.91 -6.11 -5.58
N TYR A 34 9.21 -6.34 -5.55
CA TYR A 34 10.09 -5.58 -4.67
C TYR A 34 10.18 -4.12 -5.04
N GLN A 35 10.14 -3.81 -6.34
CA GLN A 35 10.14 -2.44 -6.79
C GLN A 35 8.87 -1.72 -6.34
N ARG A 36 7.72 -2.38 -6.47
CA ARG A 36 6.46 -1.79 -6.01
C ARG A 36 6.40 -1.65 -4.51
N CYS A 37 7.02 -2.58 -3.77
CA CYS A 37 7.12 -2.45 -2.32
C CYS A 37 7.87 -1.17 -1.95
N ALA A 38 8.97 -0.90 -2.63
CA ALA A 38 9.75 0.31 -2.36
C ALA A 38 8.95 1.57 -2.66
N VAL A 39 8.22 1.58 -3.77
CA VAL A 39 7.37 2.74 -4.11
C VAL A 39 6.28 2.93 -3.06
N ALA A 40 5.65 1.85 -2.63
CA ALA A 40 4.56 1.93 -1.66
C ALA A 40 5.07 2.45 -0.32
N THR A 41 6.27 2.06 0.07
CA THR A 41 6.83 2.46 1.36
C THR A 41 6.92 3.97 1.50
N THR A 42 7.16 4.67 0.40
CA THR A 42 7.30 6.13 0.43
C THR A 42 6.08 6.85 -0.12
N SER A 43 5.00 6.14 -0.39
CA SER A 43 3.80 6.75 -0.96
C SER A 43 3.15 7.70 0.03
N THR A 44 2.66 8.83 -0.47
CA THR A 44 1.85 9.76 0.31
C THR A 44 0.42 9.85 -0.20
N GLN A 45 0.08 9.05 -1.20
CA GLN A 45 -1.25 9.08 -1.84
C GLN A 45 -2.18 8.02 -1.29
N PHE A 46 -1.64 6.92 -0.81
CA PHE A 46 -2.44 5.79 -0.30
C PHE A 46 -2.11 5.58 1.17
N VAL A 47 -3.08 5.12 1.94
CA VAL A 47 -2.86 4.86 3.36
C VAL A 47 -2.15 3.54 3.59
N SER A 48 -2.36 2.58 2.70
CA SER A 48 -1.68 1.29 2.78
C SER A 48 -1.72 0.64 1.41
N VAL A 49 -0.83 -0.32 1.20
CA VAL A 49 -0.75 -1.07 -0.05
C VAL A 49 -0.51 -2.53 0.28
N PHE A 50 -1.30 -3.41 -0.33
CA PHE A 50 -1.10 -4.85 -0.21
C PHE A 50 -0.62 -5.39 -1.55
N LEU A 51 0.46 -6.17 -1.51
CA LEU A 51 1.07 -6.73 -2.71
C LEU A 51 1.18 -8.24 -2.53
N MET A 52 0.89 -8.97 -3.60
CA MET A 52 0.93 -10.42 -3.57
C MET A 52 1.37 -10.96 -4.92
N VAL A 53 2.19 -11.99 -4.89
CA VAL A 53 2.61 -12.73 -6.09
C VAL A 53 2.02 -14.13 -5.99
N ILE A 54 1.29 -14.53 -7.04
CA ILE A 54 0.70 -15.86 -7.08
C ILE A 54 1.11 -16.58 -8.36
N ASP A 55 1.06 -17.89 -8.33
CA ASP A 55 1.32 -18.72 -9.52
C ASP A 55 0.02 -19.00 -10.26
N GLU A 56 0.12 -19.82 -11.30
CA GLU A 56 -1.03 -20.13 -12.16
C GLU A 56 -2.12 -20.92 -11.45
N GLN A 57 -1.78 -21.60 -10.37
CA GLN A 57 -2.76 -22.36 -9.60
C GLN A 57 -3.31 -21.55 -8.42
N GLY A 58 -2.91 -20.29 -8.30
CA GLY A 58 -3.36 -19.46 -7.21
C GLY A 58 -2.55 -19.60 -5.94
N GLY A 59 -1.42 -20.33 -5.98
CA GLY A 59 -0.56 -20.45 -4.83
C GLY A 59 0.21 -19.18 -4.57
N VAL A 60 0.26 -18.74 -3.30
CA VAL A 60 0.94 -17.51 -2.92
C VAL A 60 2.43 -17.76 -2.85
N ILE A 61 3.19 -17.01 -3.65
CA ILE A 61 4.65 -17.08 -3.64
C ILE A 61 5.22 -16.07 -2.66
N GLU A 62 4.66 -14.86 -2.64
CA GLU A 62 5.13 -13.81 -1.76
C GLU A 62 3.99 -12.84 -1.51
N ARG A 63 4.01 -12.16 -0.36
CA ARG A 63 3.00 -11.15 -0.07
C ARG A 63 3.58 -10.18 0.94
N LYS A 64 3.05 -8.94 0.91
CA LYS A 64 3.50 -7.90 1.82
C LYS A 64 2.38 -6.88 2.02
N PHE A 65 2.12 -6.51 3.26
CA PHE A 65 1.25 -5.40 3.59
C PHE A 65 2.13 -4.23 4.02
N ILE A 66 1.95 -3.08 3.37
CA ILE A 66 2.82 -1.93 3.58
C ILE A 66 1.98 -0.77 4.09
N VAL A 67 2.38 -0.25 5.25
CA VAL A 67 1.85 1.00 5.76
C VAL A 67 2.69 2.12 5.15
N THR A 68 2.03 3.00 4.42
CA THR A 68 2.70 4.03 3.64
C THR A 68 3.08 5.21 4.54
N GLN A 69 3.60 6.26 3.91
CA GLN A 69 3.93 7.49 4.62
C GLN A 69 2.81 8.53 4.52
N TYR A 70 1.60 8.09 4.20
CA TYR A 70 0.47 9.00 4.13
C TYR A 70 0.20 9.62 5.50
N THR A 71 0.02 10.93 5.51
CA THR A 71 -0.34 11.67 6.71
C THR A 71 -1.67 12.34 6.43
N PRO A 72 -2.70 12.07 7.25
CA PRO A 72 -3.99 12.72 7.03
C PRO A 72 -3.86 14.23 7.22
N PRO A 73 -4.58 15.01 6.43
CA PRO A 73 -4.59 16.44 6.63
C PRO A 73 -5.25 16.78 7.97
N GLU A 74 -4.82 17.87 8.56
CA GLU A 74 -5.42 18.32 9.80
C GLU A 74 -6.86 18.72 9.53
N PRO A 75 -7.77 18.39 10.45
CA PRO A 75 -9.15 18.78 10.26
C PRO A 75 -9.25 20.29 10.23
N GLU A 76 -9.93 20.78 9.22
CA GLU A 76 -10.07 22.21 9.05
C GLU A 76 -11.08 22.76 10.03
N GLY A 77 -10.77 23.89 10.62
CA GLY A 77 -11.68 24.52 11.53
C GLY A 77 -11.67 23.92 12.92
N GLU A 78 -10.86 22.95 13.17
CA GLU A 78 -10.79 22.33 14.45
C GLU A 78 -9.71 23.01 15.29
N PRO A 79 -10.05 23.59 16.45
CA PRO A 79 -9.01 24.18 17.29
C PRO A 79 -8.15 23.08 17.86
N GLU A 80 -6.89 23.42 18.09
CA GLU A 80 -6.02 22.51 18.78
C GLU A 80 -6.49 22.35 20.21
N PRO A 81 -6.59 21.25 20.66
CA PRO A 81 -6.96 21.03 22.05
C PRO A 81 -5.90 21.60 22.94
N GLU A 82 -6.13 22.30 22.84
CA GLU A 82 -5.35 22.49 23.20
C GLU A 82 -4.83 22.12 24.05
N VAL A 83 -4.63 22.10 23.64
CA VAL A 83 -4.10 21.63 24.05
C VAL A 83 -3.99 21.33 24.69
N GLU A 84 -4.07 21.34 24.63
CA GLU A 84 -3.97 21.10 25.26
C GLU A 84 -3.69 20.90 25.72
N SER A 85 -3.63 21.08 25.74
CA SER A 85 -3.37 20.86 26.37
C SER A 85 -3.20 20.84 26.84
N GLY A 86 -3.32 21.03 27.07
CA GLY A 86 -3.13 20.93 27.72
C GLY A 86 -2.98 21.07 28.03
N GLU A 87 -2.96 21.08 28.15
CA GLU A 87 -2.92 21.29 28.65
C GLU A 87 -2.90 21.43 28.91
N GLY A 88 -3.08 21.74 29.13
CA GLY A 88 -3.10 21.82 29.51
C GLY A 88 -3.19 22.08 29.59
N GLU A 89 -3.19 22.17 29.80
CA GLU A 89 -3.28 22.35 30.04
C GLU A 89 -3.30 22.44 30.26
#